data_648da698f63f486e07e057341c049a6f
#
_entry.id   648da698f63f486e07e057341c049a6f
#
_cell.length_a   1.000
_cell.length_b   1.000
_cell.length_c   1.000
_cell.angle_alpha   90.00
_cell.angle_beta   90.00
_cell.angle_gamma   90.00
#
_symmetry.space_group_name_H-M   'P 1'
#
loop_
_entity.id
_entity.type
_entity.pdbx_description
1 polymer ?
#
loop_
_entity_poly.entity_id
_entity_poly.type
_entity_poly.pdbx_seq_one_letter_code
_entity_poly.pdbx_strand_id
1 'polypeptide(L)' 'MVELSLLTLLNLVGNNFCEYRETGYDNYKSLLLAYSDASYEFGPLKVKKVIEESDNFKVAAIAVAAVKCPNYIVE' A
#
# COMPACT_ATOMS: atom_id res chain seq x y z
N MET A 1 22.59 -0.50 -4.62
CA MET A 1 21.26 -1.11 -4.65
C MET A 1 20.47 -0.66 -3.44
N VAL A 2 19.26 -0.18 -3.65
CA VAL A 2 18.42 0.30 -2.56
C VAL A 2 17.60 -0.86 -2.01
N GLU A 3 17.70 -1.07 -0.71
CA GLU A 3 16.86 -2.06 -0.05
C GLU A 3 15.46 -1.50 0.13
N LEU A 4 14.47 -2.36 -0.11
CA LEU A 4 13.09 -1.98 0.13
C LEU A 4 12.81 -2.05 1.64
N SER A 5 12.57 -0.89 2.24
CA SER A 5 12.22 -0.83 3.65
C SER A 5 10.71 -0.93 3.84
N LEU A 6 10.30 -1.34 5.04
CA LEU A 6 8.88 -1.38 5.38
C LEU A 6 8.23 -0.01 5.24
N LEU A 7 8.90 1.04 5.70
CA LEU A 7 8.36 2.39 5.64
C LEU A 7 8.17 2.86 4.20
N THR A 8 9.15 2.58 3.33
CA THR A 8 9.05 2.93 1.93
C THR A 8 7.86 2.23 1.27
N LEU A 9 7.71 0.94 1.54
CA LEU A 9 6.61 0.17 0.97
C LEU A 9 5.26 0.67 1.50
N LEU A 10 5.16 0.95 2.80
CA LEU A 10 3.93 1.46 3.38
C LEU A 10 3.54 2.80 2.75
N ASN A 11 4.49 3.69 2.55
CA ASN A 11 4.22 4.99 1.93
C ASN A 11 3.76 4.82 0.49
N LEU A 12 4.42 3.96 -0.27
CA LEU A 12 4.03 3.73 -1.66
C LEU A 12 2.63 3.13 -1.76
N VAL A 13 2.36 2.10 -1.00
CA VAL A 13 1.04 1.45 -1.01
C VAL A 13 -0.03 2.42 -0.53
N GLY A 14 0.25 3.17 0.52
CA GLY A 14 -0.70 4.17 1.03
C GLY A 14 -1.01 5.25 0.01
N ASN A 15 0.01 5.79 -0.65
CA ASN A 15 -0.18 6.80 -1.69
C ASN A 15 -1.01 6.27 -2.85
N ASN A 16 -0.65 5.09 -3.34
CA ASN A 16 -1.34 4.52 -4.50
C ASN A 16 -2.76 4.12 -4.16
N PHE A 17 -2.98 3.61 -2.95
CA PHE A 17 -4.33 3.31 -2.47
C PHE A 17 -5.20 4.56 -2.54
N CYS A 18 -4.70 5.69 -2.04
CA CYS A 18 -5.46 6.94 -2.06
C CYS A 18 -5.78 7.38 -3.49
N GLU A 19 -4.81 7.27 -4.39
CA GLU A 19 -5.04 7.64 -5.79
C GLU A 19 -6.14 6.79 -6.42
N TYR A 20 -6.13 5.48 -6.18
CA TYR A 20 -7.16 4.60 -6.73
C TYR A 20 -8.53 4.88 -6.11
N ARG A 21 -8.57 5.19 -4.82
CA ARG A 21 -9.83 5.58 -4.19
C ARG A 21 -10.40 6.86 -4.80
N GLU A 22 -9.54 7.84 -5.07
CA GLU A 22 -9.97 9.08 -5.70
C GLU A 22 -10.48 8.87 -7.12
N THR A 23 -9.94 7.85 -7.80
CA THR A 23 -10.38 7.48 -9.15
C THR A 23 -11.75 6.81 -9.13
N GLY A 24 -12.17 6.26 -7.98
CA GLY A 24 -13.49 5.65 -7.85
C GLY A 24 -13.50 4.17 -7.50
N TYR A 25 -12.34 3.56 -7.36
CA TYR A 25 -12.26 2.16 -6.95
C TYR A 25 -12.59 2.01 -5.47
N ASP A 26 -13.17 0.88 -5.09
CA ASP A 26 -13.45 0.59 -3.69
C ASP A 26 -12.17 0.26 -2.91
N ASN A 27 -12.30 0.06 -1.59
CA ASN A 27 -11.16 -0.19 -0.73
C ASN A 27 -10.38 -1.43 -1.12
N TYR A 28 -11.07 -2.53 -1.37
CA TYR A 28 -10.43 -3.79 -1.71
C TYR A 28 -9.66 -3.69 -3.02
N LYS A 29 -10.31 -3.18 -4.05
CA LYS A 29 -9.69 -3.03 -5.37
C LYS A 29 -8.50 -2.08 -5.33
N SER A 30 -8.66 -0.96 -4.61
CA SER A 30 -7.58 0.02 -4.48
C SER A 30 -6.36 -0.59 -3.80
N LEU A 31 -6.56 -1.42 -2.77
CA LEU A 31 -5.46 -2.07 -2.07
C LEU A 31 -4.76 -3.08 -2.97
N LEU A 32 -5.52 -3.88 -3.71
CA LEU A 32 -4.95 -4.84 -4.65
C LEU A 32 -4.12 -4.16 -5.73
N LEU A 33 -4.65 -3.07 -6.29
CA LEU A 33 -3.92 -2.33 -7.32
C LEU A 33 -2.66 -1.68 -6.77
N ALA A 34 -2.73 -1.17 -5.53
CA ALA A 34 -1.56 -0.59 -4.89
C ALA A 34 -0.47 -1.65 -4.66
N TYR A 35 -0.85 -2.84 -4.23
CA TYR A 35 0.11 -3.95 -4.07
C TYR A 35 0.71 -4.36 -5.41
N SER A 36 -0.11 -4.41 -6.45
CA SER A 36 0.35 -4.74 -7.80
C SER A 36 1.38 -3.74 -8.29
N ASP A 37 1.12 -2.45 -8.09
CA ASP A 37 2.06 -1.40 -8.48
C ASP A 37 3.39 -1.53 -7.74
N ALA A 38 3.33 -1.81 -6.44
CA ALA A 38 4.55 -1.99 -5.64
C ALA A 38 5.34 -3.20 -6.13
N SER A 39 4.66 -4.29 -6.43
CA SER A 39 5.30 -5.51 -6.94
C SER A 39 5.95 -5.26 -8.31
N TYR A 40 5.31 -4.45 -9.12
CA TYR A 40 5.87 -4.09 -10.42
C TYR A 40 7.15 -3.26 -10.25
N GLU A 41 7.14 -2.32 -9.32
CA GLU A 41 8.27 -1.40 -9.13
C GLU A 41 9.46 -2.06 -8.44
N PHE A 42 9.23 -2.84 -7.39
CA PHE A 42 10.29 -3.41 -6.57
C PHE A 42 10.52 -4.90 -6.78
N GLY A 43 9.65 -5.56 -7.51
CA GLY A 43 9.68 -7.00 -7.73
C GLY A 43 8.82 -7.73 -6.71
N PRO A 44 8.06 -8.75 -7.16
CA PRO A 44 7.09 -9.43 -6.29
C PRO A 44 7.74 -10.14 -5.09
N LEU A 45 8.94 -10.68 -5.25
CA LEU A 45 9.61 -11.40 -4.16
C LEU A 45 10.05 -10.47 -3.03
N LYS A 46 10.55 -9.27 -3.38
CA LYS A 46 10.95 -8.30 -2.38
C LYS A 46 9.75 -7.78 -1.61
N VAL A 47 8.69 -7.45 -2.32
CA VAL A 47 7.47 -6.96 -1.71
C VAL A 47 6.86 -8.01 -0.80
N LYS A 48 6.79 -9.26 -1.26
CA LYS A 48 6.27 -10.35 -0.45
C LYS A 48 7.07 -10.52 0.84
N LYS A 49 8.39 -10.46 0.74
CA LYS A 49 9.25 -10.62 1.92
C LYS A 49 8.99 -9.53 2.95
N VAL A 50 8.91 -8.28 2.51
CA VAL A 50 8.66 -7.17 3.43
C VAL A 50 7.29 -7.31 4.10
N ILE A 51 6.28 -7.70 3.33
CA ILE A 51 4.94 -7.90 3.87
C ILE A 51 4.93 -9.02 4.91
N GLU A 52 5.61 -10.13 4.63
CA GLU A 52 5.66 -11.28 5.53
C GLU A 52 6.39 -10.96 6.84
N GLU A 53 7.37 -10.06 6.79
CA GLU A 53 8.11 -9.65 7.97
C GLU A 53 7.35 -8.66 8.83
N SER A 54 6.27 -8.10 8.31
CA SER A 54 5.41 -7.19 9.03
C SER A 54 4.32 -7.97 9.75
N ASP A 55 3.99 -7.57 10.98
CA ASP A 55 2.95 -8.25 11.75
C ASP A 55 1.59 -8.16 11.08
N ASN A 56 1.23 -6.98 10.59
CA ASN A 56 -0.05 -6.80 9.92
C ASN A 56 0.08 -5.66 8.91
N PHE A 57 0.65 -5.98 7.77
CA PHE A 57 0.94 -4.99 6.74
C PHE A 57 -0.32 -4.28 6.26
N LYS A 58 -1.41 -5.02 6.07
CA LYS A 58 -2.66 -4.44 5.57
C LYS A 58 -3.15 -3.33 6.49
N VAL A 59 -3.17 -3.59 7.80
CA VAL A 59 -3.62 -2.58 8.77
C VAL A 59 -2.69 -1.39 8.77
N ALA A 60 -1.37 -1.63 8.71
CA ALA A 60 -0.40 -0.55 8.69
C ALA A 60 -0.54 0.31 7.42
N ALA A 61 -0.77 -0.33 6.28
CA ALA A 61 -0.96 0.39 5.02
C ALA A 61 -2.22 1.25 5.05
N ILE A 62 -3.31 0.72 5.61
CA ILE A 62 -4.55 1.48 5.75
C ILE A 62 -4.36 2.65 6.71
N ALA A 63 -3.60 2.45 7.79
CA ALA A 63 -3.30 3.53 8.73
C ALA A 63 -2.53 4.67 8.04
N VAL A 64 -1.55 4.33 7.20
CA VAL A 64 -0.81 5.33 6.42
C VAL A 64 -1.75 6.06 5.46
N ALA A 65 -2.60 5.30 4.77
CA ALA A 65 -3.58 5.88 3.85
C ALA A 65 -4.56 6.80 4.57
N ALA A 66 -4.93 6.47 5.80
CA ALA A 66 -5.85 7.29 6.58
C ALA A 66 -5.28 8.68 6.87
N VAL A 67 -3.96 8.79 7.00
CA VAL A 67 -3.30 10.08 7.17
C VAL A 67 -3.32 10.87 5.85
N LYS A 68 -3.13 10.18 4.74
CA LYS A 68 -3.01 10.82 3.42
C LYS A 68 -4.36 11.17 2.80
N CYS A 69 -5.36 10.32 2.98
CA CYS A 69 -6.68 10.53 2.38
C CYS A 69 -7.78 10.07 3.35
N PRO A 70 -7.96 10.79 4.47
CA PRO A 70 -8.92 10.36 5.50
C PRO A 70 -10.36 10.27 4.97
N ASN A 71 -10.71 11.07 3.98
CA ASN A 71 -12.07 11.08 3.44
C ASN A 71 -12.45 9.77 2.74
N TYR A 72 -11.47 8.98 2.35
CA TYR A 72 -11.72 7.76 1.60
C TYR A 72 -11.58 6.49 2.43
N ILE A 73 -11.18 6.62 3.69
CA ILE A 73 -10.94 5.46 4.56
C ILE A 73 -12.19 5.11 5.38
N VAL A 74 -12.93 6.12 5.78
CA VAL A 74 -14.12 5.93 6.61
C VAL A 74 -15.25 5.43 5.74
N GLU A 75 -15.74 4.26 6.08
CA GLU A 75 -16.87 3.66 5.40
C GLU A 75 -18.19 4.10 6.05
#